data_886d9bf93883c08d11bb445f1e2f681a
#
_entry.id   886d9bf93883c08d11bb445f1e2f681a
#
_cell.length_a   1.000
_cell.length_b   1.000
_cell.length_c   1.000
_cell.angle_alpha   90.00
_cell.angle_beta   90.00
_cell.angle_gamma   90.00
#
_symmetry.space_group_name_H-M   'P 1'
#
loop_
_entity.id
_entity.type
_entity.pdbx_description
1 polymer ?
#
loop_
_entity_poly.entity_id
_entity_poly.type
_entity_poly.pdbx_seq_one_letter_code
_entity_poly.pdbx_strand_id
1 'polypeptide(L)'
;KLISGEWMGTMQLTEPQAGSDVGALRARAERAGDGTYRISGQKIFITYGEHGMTDNIIHFVLARLPDAPPGTKGISLFLVPKFLLDDDGKPGKRNDVRAHSVEHKMGIHGSPTCTMVYGDEGGAVGYLIGKEHAGMACMFTMMNEARLAVGLQGVAIAERAMQQALHYAR
;
A
#
# COMPACT_ATOMS: atom_id res chain seq x y z
N LYS A 1 -12.51 -8.65 8.32
CA LYS A 1 -12.95 -7.30 7.89
C LYS A 1 -12.45 -6.96 6.48
N LEU A 2 -11.16 -7.20 6.12
CA LEU A 2 -10.68 -6.98 4.74
C LEU A 2 -11.40 -7.90 3.73
N ILE A 3 -11.59 -9.18 4.05
CA ILE A 3 -12.28 -10.16 3.18
C ILE A 3 -13.76 -9.83 3.02
N SER A 4 -14.40 -9.35 4.08
CA SER A 4 -15.82 -8.93 4.03
C SER A 4 -16.04 -7.59 3.34
N GLY A 5 -14.99 -6.82 3.08
CA GLY A 5 -15.07 -5.48 2.51
C GLY A 5 -15.46 -4.38 3.51
N GLU A 6 -15.57 -4.69 4.80
CA GLU A 6 -15.78 -3.67 5.84
C GLU A 6 -14.63 -2.68 5.92
N TRP A 7 -13.40 -3.14 5.71
CA TRP A 7 -12.20 -2.32 5.66
C TRP A 7 -11.49 -2.48 4.33
N MET A 8 -10.83 -1.42 3.89
CA MET A 8 -10.03 -1.42 2.67
C MET A 8 -8.56 -1.74 2.99
N GLY A 9 -7.86 -2.39 2.05
CA GLY A 9 -6.42 -2.62 2.10
C GLY A 9 -5.68 -1.88 0.98
N THR A 10 -4.46 -1.42 1.24
CA THR A 10 -3.59 -0.81 0.21
C THR A 10 -2.20 -1.43 0.23
N MET A 11 -1.58 -1.58 -0.95
CA MET A 11 -0.18 -1.99 -1.08
C MET A 11 0.70 -0.76 -1.26
N GLN A 12 1.73 -0.61 -0.43
CA GLN A 12 2.55 0.61 -0.40
C GLN A 12 4.04 0.30 -0.57
N LEU A 13 4.47 0.28 -1.83
CA LEU A 13 5.85 -0.03 -2.23
C LEU A 13 6.60 1.23 -2.64
N THR A 14 6.06 1.95 -3.65
CA THR A 14 6.73 2.97 -4.42
C THR A 14 7.01 4.22 -3.60
N GLU A 15 8.24 4.74 -3.75
CA GLU A 15 8.67 6.04 -3.22
C GLU A 15 9.18 6.93 -4.36
N PRO A 16 9.33 8.24 -4.17
CA PRO A 16 9.79 9.14 -5.23
C PRO A 16 11.08 8.70 -5.93
N GLN A 17 12.01 8.11 -5.20
CA GLN A 17 13.31 7.61 -5.69
C GLN A 17 13.33 6.09 -5.94
N ALA A 18 12.27 5.36 -5.58
CA ALA A 18 12.24 3.90 -5.57
C ALA A 18 10.94 3.38 -6.24
N GLY A 19 10.89 3.45 -7.57
CA GLY A 19 9.82 2.88 -8.38
C GLY A 19 10.17 1.47 -8.85
N SER A 20 10.90 1.36 -9.96
CA SER A 20 11.37 0.06 -10.49
C SER A 20 12.41 -0.60 -9.57
N ASP A 21 13.32 0.19 -9.01
CA ASP A 21 14.24 -0.29 -7.98
C ASP A 21 13.65 -0.12 -6.57
N VAL A 22 12.83 -1.07 -6.16
CA VAL A 22 12.26 -1.12 -4.80
C VAL A 22 13.37 -1.28 -3.74
N GLY A 23 14.54 -1.81 -4.12
CA GLY A 23 15.70 -1.91 -3.25
C GLY A 23 16.22 -0.57 -2.72
N ALA A 24 15.92 0.53 -3.41
CA ALA A 24 16.30 1.90 -3.03
C ALA A 24 15.31 2.58 -2.06
N LEU A 25 14.27 1.92 -1.56
CA LEU A 25 13.31 2.51 -0.64
C LEU A 25 13.97 3.01 0.65
N ARG A 26 13.46 4.12 1.19
CA ARG A 26 14.00 4.84 2.36
C ARG A 26 13.04 4.94 3.53
N ALA A 27 11.77 4.55 3.37
CA ALA A 27 10.83 4.48 4.49
C ALA A 27 11.42 3.63 5.61
N ARG A 28 11.32 4.13 6.85
CA ARG A 28 11.94 3.53 8.03
C ARG A 28 10.90 2.92 8.95
N ALA A 29 11.33 1.88 9.66
CA ALA A 29 10.58 1.26 10.74
C ALA A 29 11.52 1.16 11.95
N GLU A 30 11.14 1.73 13.07
CA GLU A 30 11.89 1.67 14.32
C GLU A 30 11.12 0.85 15.35
N ARG A 31 11.80 -0.08 16.05
CA ARG A 31 11.19 -0.92 17.09
C ARG A 31 10.79 -0.06 18.28
N ALA A 32 9.52 -0.10 18.69
CA ALA A 32 9.00 0.74 19.77
C ALA A 32 9.18 0.12 21.19
N GLY A 33 9.64 -1.14 21.26
CA GLY A 33 9.83 -1.84 22.53
C GLY A 33 8.58 -2.51 23.13
N ASP A 34 7.42 -2.21 22.59
CA ASP A 34 6.10 -2.78 22.98
C ASP A 34 5.59 -3.83 21.98
N GLY A 35 6.46 -4.29 21.08
CA GLY A 35 6.11 -5.21 20.00
C GLY A 35 5.56 -4.52 18.74
N THR A 36 5.37 -3.20 18.79
CA THR A 36 5.01 -2.39 17.62
C THR A 36 6.23 -1.71 17.00
N TYR A 37 6.00 -1.05 15.88
CA TYR A 37 7.02 -0.28 15.16
C TYR A 37 6.52 1.16 14.93
N ARG A 38 7.44 2.08 14.78
CA ARG A 38 7.18 3.46 14.36
C ARG A 38 7.62 3.61 12.91
N ILE A 39 6.66 3.80 12.02
CA ILE A 39 6.89 3.91 10.58
C ILE A 39 6.98 5.38 10.22
N SER A 40 8.00 5.74 9.43
CA SER A 40 8.18 7.09 8.90
C SER A 40 8.63 7.06 7.44
N GLY A 41 8.24 8.07 6.66
CA GLY A 41 8.58 8.22 5.25
C GLY A 41 7.39 8.53 4.37
N GLN A 42 7.62 8.43 3.06
CA GLN A 42 6.63 8.79 2.05
C GLN A 42 6.44 7.64 1.05
N LYS A 43 5.20 7.42 0.65
CA LYS A 43 4.83 6.49 -0.44
C LYS A 43 4.02 7.25 -1.48
N ILE A 44 4.27 6.98 -2.77
CA ILE A 44 3.60 7.64 -3.89
C ILE A 44 2.82 6.64 -4.74
N PHE A 45 1.86 7.17 -5.50
CA PHE A 45 0.99 6.39 -6.40
C PHE A 45 0.16 5.33 -5.69
N ILE A 46 -0.31 5.63 -4.48
CA ILE A 46 -1.07 4.68 -3.67
C ILE A 46 -2.55 4.74 -4.04
N THR A 47 -3.01 3.69 -4.69
CA THR A 47 -4.42 3.51 -5.06
C THR A 47 -5.27 3.38 -3.80
N TYR A 48 -6.31 4.20 -3.68
CA TYR A 48 -7.22 4.28 -2.54
C TYR A 48 -6.50 4.51 -1.20
N GLY A 49 -5.40 5.28 -1.21
CA GLY A 49 -4.63 5.59 0.00
C GLY A 49 -5.41 6.34 1.07
N GLU A 50 -6.40 7.16 0.67
CA GLU A 50 -7.26 7.90 1.59
C GLU A 50 -8.67 8.04 1.00
N HIS A 51 -9.69 7.71 1.77
CA HIS A 51 -11.11 7.89 1.43
C HIS A 51 -12.00 7.69 2.67
N GLY A 52 -13.30 7.99 2.51
CA GLY A 52 -14.31 7.80 3.56
C GLY A 52 -15.33 6.69 3.26
N MET A 53 -15.00 5.74 2.37
CA MET A 53 -15.95 4.68 1.96
C MET A 53 -15.96 3.48 2.92
N THR A 54 -14.96 3.35 3.78
CA THR A 54 -14.84 2.28 4.78
C THR A 54 -14.43 2.86 6.12
N ASP A 55 -14.77 2.17 7.21
CA ASP A 55 -14.47 2.62 8.57
C ASP A 55 -12.98 2.68 8.86
N ASN A 56 -12.19 1.83 8.19
CA ASN A 56 -10.73 1.83 8.32
C ASN A 56 -10.05 1.46 7.00
N ILE A 57 -8.81 1.90 6.84
CA ILE A 57 -7.92 1.50 5.75
C ILE A 57 -6.67 0.87 6.38
N ILE A 58 -6.30 -0.30 5.91
CA ILE A 58 -5.12 -1.02 6.36
C ILE A 58 -4.04 -0.90 5.29
N HIS A 59 -2.98 -0.20 5.61
CA HIS A 59 -1.85 0.00 4.72
C HIS A 59 -0.80 -1.09 4.92
N PHE A 60 -0.47 -1.82 3.85
CA PHE A 60 0.62 -2.79 3.83
C PHE A 60 1.88 -2.10 3.32
N VAL A 61 2.71 -1.65 4.25
CA VAL A 61 3.83 -0.72 4.00
C VAL A 61 5.17 -1.44 4.01
N LEU A 62 5.94 -1.33 2.93
CA LEU A 62 7.33 -1.76 2.90
C LEU A 62 8.22 -0.68 3.51
N ALA A 63 9.02 -1.07 4.51
CA ALA A 63 9.97 -0.19 5.19
C ALA A 63 11.22 -0.95 5.64
N ARG A 64 12.27 -0.22 6.04
CA ARG A 64 13.54 -0.76 6.53
C ARG A 64 13.73 -0.51 8.01
N LEU A 65 14.25 -1.52 8.69
CA LEU A 65 14.83 -1.33 10.01
C LEU A 65 16.21 -0.66 9.92
N PRO A 66 16.67 0.03 10.99
CA PRO A 66 17.98 0.68 11.00
C PRO A 66 19.17 -0.26 10.76
N ASP A 67 19.04 -1.50 11.21
CA ASP A 67 20.05 -2.58 11.11
C ASP A 67 19.85 -3.49 9.90
N ALA A 68 18.94 -3.13 8.98
CA ALA A 68 18.61 -3.96 7.83
C ALA A 68 19.73 -4.00 6.78
N PRO A 69 20.00 -5.17 6.16
CA PRO A 69 20.93 -5.25 5.05
C PRO A 69 20.45 -4.41 3.85
N PRO A 70 21.36 -3.97 2.96
CA PRO A 70 21.01 -3.18 1.78
C PRO A 70 20.18 -3.99 0.76
N GLY A 71 19.54 -3.29 -0.18
CA GLY A 71 18.78 -3.89 -1.25
C GLY A 71 17.45 -4.51 -0.77
N THR A 72 16.86 -5.36 -1.59
CA THR A 72 15.54 -5.96 -1.32
C THR A 72 15.54 -6.93 -0.14
N LYS A 73 16.70 -7.48 0.23
CA LYS A 73 16.85 -8.42 1.36
C LYS A 73 16.68 -7.76 2.75
N GLY A 74 16.72 -6.43 2.83
CA GLY A 74 16.53 -5.70 4.10
C GLY A 74 15.14 -5.12 4.27
N ILE A 75 14.20 -5.43 3.39
CA ILE A 75 12.86 -4.87 3.41
C ILE A 75 11.95 -5.73 4.27
N SER A 76 11.21 -5.08 5.17
CA SER A 76 10.17 -5.69 6.00
C SER A 76 8.80 -5.15 5.61
N LEU A 77 7.75 -5.91 5.90
CA LEU A 77 6.36 -5.53 5.63
C LEU A 77 5.64 -5.23 6.94
N PHE A 78 4.96 -4.09 6.96
CA PHE A 78 4.20 -3.64 8.13
C PHE A 78 2.75 -3.40 7.78
N LEU A 79 1.87 -3.78 8.68
CA LEU A 79 0.47 -3.42 8.70
C LEU A 79 0.33 -2.11 9.48
N VAL A 80 -0.12 -1.06 8.80
CA VAL A 80 -0.30 0.27 9.39
C VAL A 80 -1.76 0.68 9.21
N PRO A 81 -2.59 0.65 10.26
CA PRO A 81 -3.98 1.06 10.14
C PRO A 81 -4.10 2.59 10.08
N LYS A 82 -5.07 3.09 9.31
CA LYS A 82 -5.43 4.52 9.30
C LYS A 82 -5.93 4.98 10.67
N PHE A 83 -6.76 4.16 11.31
CA PHE A 83 -7.20 4.34 12.69
C PHE A 83 -6.75 3.14 13.52
N LEU A 84 -6.12 3.44 14.66
CA LEU A 84 -5.76 2.42 15.65
C LEU A 84 -7.03 1.77 16.20
N LEU A 85 -6.94 0.50 16.57
CA LEU A 85 -8.06 -0.19 17.16
C LEU A 85 -8.12 0.08 18.65
N ASP A 86 -9.33 0.25 19.16
CA ASP A 86 -9.62 0.26 20.58
C ASP A 86 -9.68 -1.18 21.16
N ASP A 87 -9.98 -1.29 22.46
CA ASP A 87 -10.06 -2.57 23.15
C ASP A 87 -11.18 -3.48 22.64
N ASP A 88 -12.21 -2.91 22.00
CA ASP A 88 -13.30 -3.63 21.34
C ASP A 88 -12.98 -4.03 19.88
N GLY A 89 -11.79 -3.67 19.38
CA GLY A 89 -11.38 -3.91 18.00
C GLY A 89 -12.06 -3.00 16.97
N LYS A 90 -12.58 -1.85 17.40
CA LYS A 90 -13.17 -0.82 16.53
C LYS A 90 -12.15 0.26 16.19
N PRO A 91 -12.32 0.97 15.05
CA PRO A 91 -11.50 2.12 14.72
C PRO A 91 -11.63 3.22 15.79
N GLY A 92 -10.51 3.57 16.42
CA GLY A 92 -10.42 4.57 17.46
C GLY A 92 -9.59 5.79 17.03
N LYS A 93 -8.49 6.06 17.74
CA LYS A 93 -7.61 7.21 17.47
C LYS A 93 -6.98 7.12 16.06
N ARG A 94 -6.92 8.25 15.35
CA ARG A 94 -6.19 8.35 14.09
C ARG A 94 -4.71 8.06 14.31
N ASN A 95 -4.15 7.23 13.45
CA ASN A 95 -2.72 6.95 13.41
C ASN A 95 -1.98 8.10 12.69
N ASP A 96 -0.66 8.18 12.88
CA ASP A 96 0.20 9.19 12.27
C ASP A 96 0.47 8.86 10.78
N VAL A 97 -0.62 8.83 10.01
CA VAL A 97 -0.64 8.61 8.56
C VAL A 97 -1.68 9.51 7.90
N ARG A 98 -1.26 10.15 6.82
CA ARG A 98 -2.14 11.05 6.05
C ARG A 98 -1.84 11.02 4.55
N ALA A 99 -2.83 11.34 3.74
CA ALA A 99 -2.62 11.71 2.36
C ALA A 99 -2.07 13.14 2.30
N HIS A 100 -0.96 13.32 1.60
CA HIS A 100 -0.38 14.62 1.32
C HIS A 100 -1.03 15.26 0.10
N SER A 101 -1.23 14.46 -0.95
CA SER A 101 -1.83 14.89 -2.21
C SER A 101 -2.51 13.73 -2.91
N VAL A 102 -3.34 14.07 -3.90
CA VAL A 102 -3.97 13.13 -4.83
C VAL A 102 -3.48 13.46 -6.23
N GLU A 103 -3.14 12.45 -7.01
CA GLU A 103 -2.62 12.59 -8.36
C GLU A 103 -3.70 13.06 -9.34
N HIS A 104 -3.35 14.00 -10.23
CA HIS A 104 -4.12 14.32 -11.40
C HIS A 104 -3.76 13.30 -12.50
N LYS A 105 -4.74 12.51 -12.96
CA LYS A 105 -4.51 11.37 -13.87
C LYS A 105 -5.17 11.57 -15.23
N MET A 106 -4.70 10.83 -16.24
CA MET A 106 -5.29 10.80 -17.57
C MET A 106 -6.64 10.06 -17.62
N GLY A 107 -6.89 9.18 -16.67
CA GLY A 107 -8.11 8.37 -16.57
C GLY A 107 -8.31 7.84 -15.14
N ILE A 108 -9.38 7.08 -14.93
CA ILE A 108 -9.76 6.50 -13.62
C ILE A 108 -9.84 7.61 -12.55
N HIS A 109 -10.47 8.73 -12.90
CA HIS A 109 -10.50 9.94 -12.05
C HIS A 109 -11.25 9.73 -10.72
N GLY A 110 -12.21 8.81 -10.67
CA GLY A 110 -12.94 8.46 -9.46
C GLY A 110 -12.18 7.62 -8.45
N SER A 111 -10.99 7.08 -8.83
CA SER A 111 -10.10 6.31 -7.95
C SER A 111 -9.02 7.24 -7.41
N PRO A 112 -9.00 7.59 -6.10
CA PRO A 112 -7.95 8.44 -5.55
C PRO A 112 -6.61 7.70 -5.57
N THR A 113 -5.60 8.31 -6.20
CA THR A 113 -4.23 7.82 -6.19
C THR A 113 -3.40 8.79 -5.36
N CYS A 114 -2.99 8.37 -4.18
CA CYS A 114 -2.49 9.27 -3.15
C CYS A 114 -0.97 9.22 -3.02
N THR A 115 -0.39 10.35 -2.62
CA THR A 115 0.90 10.40 -1.93
C THR A 115 0.63 10.31 -0.44
N MET A 116 1.14 9.25 0.20
CA MET A 116 0.96 8.98 1.63
C MET A 116 2.20 9.37 2.41
N VAL A 117 2.01 10.01 3.56
CA VAL A 117 3.07 10.40 4.50
C VAL A 117 2.83 9.75 5.84
N TYR A 118 3.89 9.20 6.39
CA TYR A 118 3.93 8.47 7.65
C TYR A 118 4.89 9.15 8.62
N GLY A 119 4.46 9.32 9.85
CA GLY A 119 5.37 9.65 10.95
C GLY A 119 5.77 11.11 11.08
N ASP A 120 4.91 12.03 10.64
CA ASP A 120 5.15 13.48 10.83
C ASP A 120 5.09 13.90 12.31
N GLU A 121 4.35 13.14 13.15
CA GLU A 121 4.08 13.44 14.56
C GLU A 121 4.69 12.40 15.53
N GLY A 122 5.79 11.77 15.16
CA GLY A 122 6.51 10.83 16.04
C GLY A 122 6.47 9.37 15.60
N GLY A 123 5.91 9.06 14.44
CA GLY A 123 5.92 7.75 13.82
C GLY A 123 4.56 7.06 13.83
N ALA A 124 4.12 6.60 12.66
CA ALA A 124 2.91 5.81 12.52
C ALA A 124 3.07 4.43 13.17
N VAL A 125 2.12 4.05 13.99
CA VAL A 125 2.12 2.71 14.61
C VAL A 125 1.92 1.65 13.55
N GLY A 126 2.85 0.69 13.48
CA GLY A 126 2.82 -0.42 12.55
C GLY A 126 3.08 -1.76 13.25
N TYR A 127 2.58 -2.81 12.64
CA TYR A 127 2.71 -4.20 13.13
C TYR A 127 3.44 -5.02 12.07
N LEU A 128 4.48 -5.74 12.46
CA LEU A 128 5.25 -6.57 11.54
C LEU A 128 4.41 -7.72 10.96
N ILE A 129 4.47 -7.91 9.66
CA ILE A 129 3.90 -9.07 9.00
C ILE A 129 5.01 -10.06 8.65
N GLY A 130 4.86 -11.28 9.12
CA GLY A 130 5.87 -12.34 8.93
C GLY A 130 7.11 -12.12 9.78
N LYS A 131 8.28 -12.09 9.13
CA LYS A 131 9.58 -11.90 9.79
C LYS A 131 10.25 -10.62 9.28
N GLU A 132 11.09 -10.02 10.12
CA GLU A 132 11.98 -8.95 9.68
C GLU A 132 12.78 -9.40 8.45
N HIS A 133 12.99 -8.49 7.50
CA HIS A 133 13.70 -8.71 6.23
C HIS A 133 13.04 -9.71 5.24
N ALA A 134 11.81 -10.16 5.52
CA ALA A 134 11.04 -11.03 4.63
C ALA A 134 9.89 -10.31 3.92
N GLY A 135 9.85 -8.97 3.97
CA GLY A 135 8.74 -8.17 3.47
C GLY A 135 8.46 -8.34 1.98
N MET A 136 9.50 -8.51 1.16
CA MET A 136 9.31 -8.73 -0.28
C MET A 136 8.58 -10.05 -0.57
N ALA A 137 8.92 -11.13 0.12
CA ALA A 137 8.24 -12.42 -0.06
C ALA A 137 6.75 -12.32 0.32
N CYS A 138 6.45 -11.66 1.43
CA CYS A 138 5.06 -11.42 1.86
C CYS A 138 4.29 -10.52 0.86
N MET A 139 4.93 -9.46 0.35
CA MET A 139 4.33 -8.55 -0.62
C MET A 139 4.04 -9.25 -1.96
N PHE A 140 4.92 -10.14 -2.41
CA PHE A 140 4.71 -10.91 -3.64
C PHE A 140 3.49 -11.83 -3.59
N THR A 141 3.06 -12.27 -2.42
CA THR A 141 1.81 -13.03 -2.27
C THR A 141 0.62 -12.22 -2.77
N MET A 142 0.54 -10.94 -2.40
CA MET A 142 -0.49 -10.02 -2.89
C MET A 142 -0.27 -9.61 -4.35
N MET A 143 0.98 -9.32 -4.73
CA MET A 143 1.30 -8.89 -6.09
C MET A 143 1.05 -9.96 -7.15
N ASN A 144 1.18 -11.23 -6.83
CA ASN A 144 0.89 -12.31 -7.77
C ASN A 144 -0.59 -12.34 -8.16
N GLU A 145 -1.47 -12.13 -7.19
CA GLU A 145 -2.91 -11.97 -7.44
C GLU A 145 -3.20 -10.73 -8.31
N ALA A 146 -2.64 -9.59 -7.95
CA ALA A 146 -2.80 -8.34 -8.70
C ALA A 146 -2.28 -8.47 -10.15
N ARG A 147 -1.17 -9.16 -10.39
CA ARG A 147 -0.63 -9.39 -11.74
C ARG A 147 -1.57 -10.21 -12.60
N LEU A 148 -2.19 -11.25 -12.05
CA LEU A 148 -3.18 -12.06 -12.75
C LEU A 148 -4.40 -11.21 -13.15
N ALA A 149 -4.92 -10.42 -12.22
CA ALA A 149 -6.06 -9.54 -12.46
C ALA A 149 -5.76 -8.47 -13.53
N VAL A 150 -4.57 -7.87 -13.50
CA VAL A 150 -4.15 -6.88 -14.52
C VAL A 150 -3.93 -7.55 -15.88
N GLY A 151 -3.40 -8.77 -15.94
CA GLY A 151 -3.32 -9.55 -17.16
C GLY A 151 -4.68 -9.80 -17.78
N LEU A 152 -5.66 -10.21 -16.99
CA LEU A 152 -7.04 -10.39 -17.45
C LEU A 152 -7.66 -9.08 -17.94
N GLN A 153 -7.39 -7.96 -17.27
CA GLN A 153 -7.85 -6.64 -17.72
C GLN A 153 -7.31 -6.29 -19.12
N GLY A 154 -6.04 -6.59 -19.40
CA GLY A 154 -5.44 -6.41 -20.73
C GLY A 154 -6.16 -7.22 -21.81
N VAL A 155 -6.44 -8.49 -21.56
CA VAL A 155 -7.20 -9.37 -22.46
C VAL A 155 -8.62 -8.83 -22.70
N ALA A 156 -9.32 -8.42 -21.65
CA ALA A 156 -10.69 -7.91 -21.76
C ALA A 156 -10.77 -6.62 -22.59
N ILE A 157 -9.81 -5.71 -22.44
CA ILE A 157 -9.73 -4.48 -23.22
C ILE A 157 -9.42 -4.77 -24.70
N ALA A 158 -8.50 -5.68 -24.98
CA ALA A 158 -8.16 -6.11 -26.35
C ALA A 158 -9.37 -6.77 -27.05
N GLU A 159 -10.08 -7.66 -26.35
CA GLU A 159 -11.31 -8.28 -26.85
C GLU A 159 -12.39 -7.23 -27.15
N ARG A 160 -12.62 -6.29 -26.26
CA ARG A 160 -13.57 -5.20 -26.48
C ARG A 160 -13.23 -4.38 -27.73
N ALA A 161 -11.97 -4.01 -27.91
CA ALA A 161 -11.49 -3.28 -29.08
C ALA A 161 -11.69 -4.09 -30.38
N MET A 162 -11.40 -5.40 -30.35
CA MET A 162 -11.59 -6.30 -31.48
C MET A 162 -13.06 -6.39 -31.90
N GLN A 163 -13.98 -6.57 -30.95
CA GLN A 163 -15.42 -6.63 -31.20
C GLN A 163 -15.93 -5.34 -31.86
N GLN A 164 -15.46 -4.17 -31.40
CA GLN A 164 -15.81 -2.89 -31.98
C GLN A 164 -15.28 -2.73 -33.42
N ALA A 165 -14.02 -3.10 -33.64
CA ALA A 165 -13.42 -3.06 -34.98
C ALA A 165 -14.16 -3.96 -35.98
N LEU A 166 -14.49 -5.19 -35.60
CA LEU A 166 -15.26 -6.11 -36.44
C LEU A 166 -16.68 -5.61 -36.75
N HIS A 167 -17.33 -4.99 -35.78
CA HIS A 167 -18.65 -4.40 -35.98
C HIS A 167 -18.61 -3.23 -36.99
N TYR A 168 -17.57 -2.38 -36.88
CA TYR A 168 -17.39 -1.26 -37.81
C TYR A 168 -17.04 -1.71 -39.23
N ALA A 169 -16.28 -2.81 -39.38
CA ALA A 169 -15.79 -3.31 -40.68
C ALA A 169 -16.86 -4.10 -41.47
N ARG A 170 -18.01 -4.42 -40.88
CA ARG A 170 -19.16 -5.10 -41.53
C ARG A 170 -20.20 -4.07 -42.01
#